data_0a9f2d2270111f6410447e3ed169b9e0
#
_entry.id   0a9f2d2270111f6410447e3ed169b9e0
#
_cell.length_a   1.000
_cell.length_b   1.000
_cell.length_c   1.000
_cell.angle_alpha   90.00
_cell.angle_beta   90.00
_cell.angle_gamma   90.00
#
_symmetry.space_group_name_H-M   'P 1'
#
loop_
_entity.id
_entity.type
_entity.pdbx_description
1 polymer ?
#
loop_
_entity_poly.entity_id
_entity_poly.type
_entity_poly.pdbx_seq_one_letter_code
_entity_poly.pdbx_strand_id
1 'polypeptide(L)'
;MQDTKEYQETQNIVSWTSYINKFDEILNSKVPPAPYNNPAYLDYLKLNRSRQKRWLKTGEIQENLKQVASKINTPQTWYVITEPWCGDAAHSVPFFKLIANLNPLINLKIVWRDTPPVMINDYLTNGGKSVPKLVIRDSEEKDLINWGPRPKECQKIYLDLKENEAEFEEVKITLQNWYNKDKGLSLQLEMTDLLKKTL
;
A
#
# COMPACT_ATOMS: atom_id res chain seq x y z
N MET A 1 -8.13 -28.19 9.91
CA MET A 1 -8.74 -27.09 10.67
C MET A 1 -7.66 -26.06 10.90
N GLN A 2 -7.63 -25.01 10.09
CA GLN A 2 -6.71 -23.91 10.29
C GLN A 2 -7.24 -23.08 11.46
N ASP A 3 -6.49 -23.07 12.54
CA ASP A 3 -6.70 -22.18 13.67
C ASP A 3 -6.31 -20.77 13.20
N THR A 4 -7.27 -20.06 12.62
CA THR A 4 -7.12 -18.64 12.33
C THR A 4 -7.13 -17.95 13.69
N LYS A 5 -5.94 -17.68 14.26
CA LYS A 5 -5.83 -16.72 15.36
C LYS A 5 -6.55 -15.47 14.92
N GLU A 6 -7.74 -15.27 15.46
CA GLU A 6 -8.59 -14.11 15.24
C GLU A 6 -7.78 -12.91 15.74
N TYR A 7 -7.21 -12.16 14.78
CA TYR A 7 -6.45 -10.95 15.08
C TYR A 7 -7.43 -9.89 15.56
N GLN A 8 -7.28 -9.43 16.79
CA GLN A 8 -8.03 -8.29 17.28
C GLN A 8 -7.54 -7.03 16.55
N GLU A 9 -8.41 -6.48 15.70
CA GLU A 9 -8.19 -5.16 15.10
C GLU A 9 -8.08 -4.12 16.22
N THR A 10 -7.12 -3.22 16.06
CA THR A 10 -7.01 -2.03 16.92
C THR A 10 -7.56 -0.82 16.18
N GLN A 11 -7.68 0.32 16.86
CA GLN A 11 -8.19 1.53 16.24
C GLN A 11 -7.42 1.94 14.98
N ASN A 12 -6.10 1.68 14.93
CA ASN A 12 -5.24 2.08 13.81
C ASN A 12 -4.74 0.93 12.94
N ILE A 13 -4.85 -0.34 13.38
CA ILE A 13 -4.39 -1.51 12.62
C ILE A 13 -5.59 -2.38 12.31
N VAL A 14 -5.85 -2.58 11.02
CA VAL A 14 -7.04 -3.28 10.55
C VAL A 14 -6.68 -4.38 9.55
N SER A 15 -7.60 -5.32 9.36
CA SER A 15 -7.49 -6.36 8.35
C SER A 15 -7.60 -5.79 6.93
N TRP A 16 -7.18 -6.59 5.94
CA TRP A 16 -7.46 -6.27 4.53
C TRP A 16 -8.94 -6.07 4.25
N THR A 17 -9.80 -6.89 4.84
CA THR A 17 -11.24 -6.81 4.65
C THR A 17 -11.80 -5.50 5.19
N SER A 18 -11.41 -5.11 6.39
CA SER A 18 -11.83 -3.83 7.00
C SER A 18 -11.33 -2.62 6.21
N TYR A 19 -10.10 -2.69 5.67
CA TYR A 19 -9.59 -1.65 4.77
C TYR A 19 -10.46 -1.48 3.52
N ILE A 20 -10.84 -2.58 2.88
CA ILE A 20 -11.68 -2.54 1.68
C ILE A 20 -13.11 -2.08 2.01
N ASN A 21 -13.68 -2.56 3.12
CA ASN A 21 -15.00 -2.14 3.57
C ASN A 21 -15.06 -0.65 3.88
N LYS A 22 -13.95 -0.05 4.33
CA LYS A 22 -13.87 1.39 4.59
C LYS A 22 -14.17 2.25 3.38
N PHE A 23 -13.74 1.82 2.18
CA PHE A 23 -14.13 2.50 0.93
C PHE A 23 -15.64 2.46 0.72
N ASP A 24 -16.22 1.27 0.88
CA ASP A 24 -17.65 1.07 0.63
C ASP A 24 -18.49 1.80 1.70
N GLU A 25 -18.06 1.85 2.96
CA GLU A 25 -18.68 2.64 4.03
C GLU A 25 -18.71 4.15 3.68
N ILE A 26 -17.57 4.70 3.27
CA ILE A 26 -17.47 6.12 2.92
C ILE A 26 -18.34 6.43 1.69
N LEU A 27 -18.29 5.58 0.66
CA LEU A 27 -19.02 5.78 -0.60
C LEU A 27 -20.52 5.67 -0.44
N ASN A 28 -21.01 4.87 0.51
CA ASN A 28 -22.45 4.69 0.79
C ASN A 28 -22.96 5.62 1.89
N SER A 29 -22.09 6.41 2.52
CA SER A 29 -22.49 7.34 3.57
C SER A 29 -23.32 8.50 3.02
N LYS A 30 -24.43 8.82 3.67
CA LYS A 30 -25.22 10.03 3.36
C LYS A 30 -24.45 11.31 3.75
N VAL A 31 -23.57 11.21 4.74
CA VAL A 31 -22.71 12.30 5.23
C VAL A 31 -21.30 11.74 5.34
N PRO A 32 -20.54 11.72 4.23
CA PRO A 32 -19.16 11.23 4.26
C PRO A 32 -18.30 12.02 5.25
N PRO A 33 -17.42 11.35 6.03
CA PRO A 33 -16.51 12.06 6.93
C PRO A 33 -15.48 12.88 6.17
N ALA A 34 -14.86 13.86 6.83
CA ALA A 34 -13.73 14.57 6.25
C ALA A 34 -12.57 13.59 5.97
N PRO A 35 -11.82 13.77 4.87
CA PRO A 35 -11.95 14.81 3.84
C PRO A 35 -12.99 14.51 2.73
N TYR A 36 -13.70 13.38 2.80
CA TYR A 36 -14.60 12.88 1.73
C TYR A 36 -15.95 13.60 1.69
N ASN A 37 -16.22 14.51 2.62
CA ASN A 37 -17.32 15.47 2.53
C ASN A 37 -17.08 16.52 1.41
N ASN A 38 -15.87 16.61 0.86
CA ASN A 38 -15.58 17.34 -0.37
C ASN A 38 -15.79 16.42 -1.58
N PRO A 39 -16.63 16.82 -2.58
CA PRO A 39 -16.92 16.00 -3.76
C PRO A 39 -15.68 15.55 -4.53
N ALA A 40 -14.64 16.38 -4.67
CA ALA A 40 -13.41 16.03 -5.37
C ALA A 40 -12.66 14.85 -4.68
N TYR A 41 -12.62 14.83 -3.35
CA TYR A 41 -12.04 13.71 -2.60
C TYR A 41 -12.90 12.45 -2.72
N LEU A 42 -14.23 12.58 -2.73
CA LEU A 42 -15.13 11.45 -2.88
C LEU A 42 -15.02 10.80 -4.27
N ASP A 43 -14.93 11.60 -5.32
CA ASP A 43 -14.73 11.09 -6.68
C ASP A 43 -13.36 10.44 -6.85
N TYR A 44 -12.34 10.99 -6.23
CA TYR A 44 -11.01 10.39 -6.22
C TYR A 44 -10.99 9.07 -5.43
N LEU A 45 -11.75 8.96 -4.34
CA LEU A 45 -11.95 7.71 -3.60
C LEU A 45 -12.61 6.63 -4.48
N LYS A 46 -13.66 6.97 -5.24
CA LYS A 46 -14.30 6.04 -6.21
C LYS A 46 -13.28 5.51 -7.22
N LEU A 47 -12.45 6.42 -7.75
CA LEU A 47 -11.40 6.07 -8.69
C LEU A 47 -10.37 5.13 -8.05
N ASN A 48 -9.91 5.42 -6.83
CA ASN A 48 -8.97 4.57 -6.09
C ASN A 48 -9.55 3.18 -5.81
N ARG A 49 -10.83 3.10 -5.44
CA ARG A 49 -11.51 1.81 -5.26
C ARG A 49 -11.55 1.00 -6.55
N SER A 50 -11.81 1.65 -7.68
CA SER A 50 -11.81 1.02 -9.02
C SER A 50 -10.40 0.53 -9.41
N ARG A 51 -9.36 1.34 -9.15
CA ARG A 51 -7.95 0.97 -9.39
C ARG A 51 -7.56 -0.28 -8.60
N GLN A 52 -7.90 -0.34 -7.31
CA GLN A 52 -7.63 -1.51 -6.48
C GLN A 52 -8.35 -2.77 -6.99
N LYS A 53 -9.65 -2.68 -7.32
CA LYS A 53 -10.40 -3.79 -7.91
C LYS A 53 -9.73 -4.30 -9.20
N ARG A 54 -9.29 -3.37 -10.07
CA ARG A 54 -8.61 -3.72 -11.31
C ARG A 54 -7.33 -4.51 -11.02
N TRP A 55 -6.43 -3.99 -10.17
CA TRP A 55 -5.16 -4.65 -9.89
C TRP A 55 -5.32 -5.99 -9.18
N LEU A 56 -6.26 -6.14 -8.28
CA LEU A 56 -6.56 -7.42 -7.66
C LEU A 56 -7.06 -8.47 -8.67
N LYS A 57 -7.75 -8.03 -9.73
CA LYS A 57 -8.27 -8.91 -10.79
C LYS A 57 -7.24 -9.21 -11.87
N THR A 58 -6.43 -8.23 -12.25
CA THR A 58 -5.55 -8.29 -13.44
C THR A 58 -4.07 -8.23 -13.13
N GLY A 59 -3.69 -7.98 -11.88
CA GLY A 59 -2.29 -7.94 -11.46
C GLY A 59 -1.70 -9.35 -11.47
N GLU A 60 -0.60 -9.52 -12.20
CA GLU A 60 0.16 -10.76 -12.25
C GLU A 60 1.43 -10.62 -11.45
N ILE A 61 1.73 -11.61 -10.60
CA ILE A 61 2.99 -11.64 -9.86
C ILE A 61 4.05 -12.35 -10.71
N GLN A 62 5.19 -11.68 -10.89
CA GLN A 62 6.32 -12.20 -11.65
C GLN A 62 6.88 -13.46 -11.02
N GLU A 63 7.33 -14.40 -11.84
CA GLU A 63 7.77 -15.72 -11.38
C GLU A 63 8.93 -15.67 -10.39
N ASN A 64 9.90 -14.79 -10.62
CA ASN A 64 11.02 -14.57 -9.71
C ASN A 64 10.56 -14.09 -8.32
N LEU A 65 9.56 -13.24 -8.23
CA LEU A 65 8.99 -12.79 -6.96
C LEU A 65 8.22 -13.91 -6.26
N LYS A 66 7.46 -14.74 -7.00
CA LYS A 66 6.80 -15.92 -6.44
C LYS A 66 7.81 -16.86 -5.80
N GLN A 67 8.92 -17.13 -6.51
CA GLN A 67 9.99 -18.00 -6.01
C GLN A 67 10.67 -17.44 -4.75
N VAL A 68 10.84 -16.13 -4.65
CA VAL A 68 11.41 -15.50 -3.46
C VAL A 68 10.41 -15.53 -2.30
N ALA A 69 9.15 -15.16 -2.55
CA ALA A 69 8.11 -15.19 -1.52
C ALA A 69 7.86 -16.59 -0.96
N SER A 70 7.96 -17.64 -1.79
CA SER A 70 7.81 -19.04 -1.34
C SER A 70 8.95 -19.52 -0.44
N LYS A 71 10.12 -18.87 -0.45
CA LYS A 71 11.26 -19.21 0.41
C LYS A 71 11.20 -18.58 1.80
N ILE A 72 10.26 -17.67 2.05
CA ILE A 72 10.02 -17.13 3.39
C ILE A 72 9.57 -18.31 4.28
N ASN A 73 10.37 -18.64 5.27
CA ASN A 73 10.21 -19.82 6.14
C ASN A 73 9.97 -19.47 7.62
N THR A 74 9.94 -18.17 7.94
CA THR A 74 9.61 -17.63 9.26
C THR A 74 8.44 -16.66 9.16
N PRO A 75 7.56 -16.55 10.20
CA PRO A 75 6.45 -15.62 10.18
C PRO A 75 6.91 -14.16 10.03
N GLN A 76 6.24 -13.44 9.15
CA GLN A 76 6.44 -12.01 8.95
C GLN A 76 5.12 -11.26 9.06
N THR A 77 5.14 -10.09 9.68
CA THR A 77 4.01 -9.15 9.66
C THR A 77 4.34 -8.00 8.71
N TRP A 78 3.47 -7.81 7.73
CA TRP A 78 3.57 -6.75 6.73
C TRP A 78 2.61 -5.62 7.07
N TYR A 79 3.11 -4.55 7.64
CA TYR A 79 2.33 -3.36 7.95
C TYR A 79 2.33 -2.42 6.76
N VAL A 80 1.18 -2.16 6.19
CA VAL A 80 1.00 -1.19 5.10
C VAL A 80 0.32 0.06 5.66
N ILE A 81 1.11 1.11 5.89
CA ILE A 81 0.60 2.39 6.35
C ILE A 81 0.01 3.12 5.15
N THR A 82 -1.28 3.45 5.20
CA THR A 82 -1.98 4.05 4.07
C THR A 82 -3.28 4.76 4.49
N GLU A 83 -3.89 5.43 3.50
CA GLU A 83 -5.23 6.01 3.61
C GLU A 83 -6.01 5.79 2.30
N PRO A 84 -7.36 5.70 2.35
CA PRO A 84 -8.17 5.47 1.15
C PRO A 84 -8.07 6.56 0.08
N TRP A 85 -7.77 7.80 0.47
CA TRP A 85 -7.56 8.90 -0.47
C TRP A 85 -6.23 8.83 -1.23
N CYS A 86 -5.30 7.94 -0.86
CA CYS A 86 -3.97 7.90 -1.49
C CYS A 86 -3.99 7.20 -2.85
N GLY A 87 -3.65 7.95 -3.92
CA GLY A 87 -3.58 7.43 -5.29
C GLY A 87 -2.46 6.42 -5.50
N ASP A 88 -1.26 6.68 -4.94
CA ASP A 88 -0.12 5.75 -5.03
C ASP A 88 -0.44 4.42 -4.33
N ALA A 89 -1.17 4.47 -3.21
CA ALA A 89 -1.63 3.28 -2.51
C ALA A 89 -2.60 2.45 -3.35
N ALA A 90 -3.48 3.09 -4.11
CA ALA A 90 -4.40 2.39 -4.99
C ALA A 90 -3.70 1.58 -6.09
N HIS A 91 -2.44 1.89 -6.39
CA HIS A 91 -1.60 1.16 -7.35
C HIS A 91 -0.65 0.15 -6.68
N SER A 92 -0.20 0.38 -5.46
CA SER A 92 0.83 -0.43 -4.79
C SER A 92 0.25 -1.48 -3.83
N VAL A 93 -0.73 -1.10 -3.02
CA VAL A 93 -1.28 -1.95 -1.94
C VAL A 93 -1.91 -3.25 -2.45
N PRO A 94 -2.62 -3.28 -3.60
CA PRO A 94 -3.11 -4.53 -4.17
C PRO A 94 -2.01 -5.55 -4.45
N PHE A 95 -0.83 -5.11 -4.90
CA PHE A 95 0.29 -6.02 -5.14
C PHE A 95 0.84 -6.59 -3.84
N PHE A 96 0.92 -5.82 -2.75
CA PHE A 96 1.29 -6.38 -1.44
C PHE A 96 0.31 -7.47 -1.00
N LYS A 97 -1.00 -7.27 -1.24
CA LYS A 97 -2.01 -8.30 -0.96
C LYS A 97 -1.83 -9.55 -1.82
N LEU A 98 -1.55 -9.39 -3.11
CA LEU A 98 -1.30 -10.52 -4.01
C LEU A 98 -0.04 -11.29 -3.61
N ILE A 99 1.04 -10.60 -3.22
CA ILE A 99 2.28 -11.22 -2.74
C ILE A 99 2.03 -11.96 -1.40
N ALA A 100 1.35 -11.32 -0.45
CA ALA A 100 1.04 -11.93 0.84
C ALA A 100 0.20 -13.22 0.70
N ASN A 101 -0.65 -13.30 -0.32
CA ASN A 101 -1.43 -14.51 -0.58
C ASN A 101 -0.59 -15.71 -1.09
N LEU A 102 0.67 -15.49 -1.48
CA LEU A 102 1.55 -16.57 -1.96
C LEU A 102 2.13 -17.40 -0.82
N ASN A 103 2.19 -16.86 0.40
CA ASN A 103 2.79 -17.55 1.53
C ASN A 103 2.00 -17.30 2.82
N PRO A 104 1.48 -18.33 3.49
CA PRO A 104 0.68 -18.19 4.71
C PRO A 104 1.46 -17.65 5.91
N LEU A 105 2.79 -17.60 5.85
CA LEU A 105 3.64 -16.98 6.86
C LEU A 105 3.69 -15.46 6.76
N ILE A 106 3.11 -14.88 5.71
CA ILE A 106 2.99 -13.43 5.55
C ILE A 106 1.63 -12.96 6.08
N ASN A 107 1.66 -12.23 7.18
CA ASN A 107 0.47 -11.62 7.79
C ASN A 107 0.36 -10.15 7.36
N LEU A 108 -0.50 -9.86 6.38
CA LEU A 108 -0.72 -8.49 5.90
C LEU A 108 -1.70 -7.73 6.79
N LYS A 109 -1.28 -6.60 7.31
CA LYS A 109 -2.05 -5.66 8.11
C LYS A 109 -2.03 -4.28 7.47
N ILE A 110 -3.15 -3.58 7.53
CA ILE A 110 -3.25 -2.18 7.10
C ILE A 110 -3.20 -1.29 8.33
N VAL A 111 -2.44 -0.20 8.23
CA VAL A 111 -2.29 0.78 9.31
C VAL A 111 -2.78 2.13 8.81
N TRP A 112 -3.75 2.72 9.52
CA TRP A 112 -4.20 4.07 9.21
C TRP A 112 -3.11 5.08 9.55
N ARG A 113 -2.76 5.94 8.58
CA ARG A 113 -1.65 6.89 8.70
C ARG A 113 -1.83 7.88 9.85
N ASP A 114 -3.05 8.38 10.00
CA ASP A 114 -3.35 9.50 10.88
C ASP A 114 -4.07 9.10 12.19
N THR A 115 -4.34 7.80 12.37
CA THR A 115 -5.00 7.27 13.57
C THR A 115 -3.96 6.86 14.62
N PRO A 116 -4.06 7.33 15.86
CA PRO A 116 -3.14 6.95 16.96
C PRO A 116 -3.19 5.45 17.30
N PRO A 117 -2.04 4.85 17.66
CA PRO A 117 -0.69 5.41 17.63
C PRO A 117 -0.19 5.64 16.20
N VAL A 118 0.36 6.83 15.92
CA VAL A 118 0.68 7.29 14.55
C VAL A 118 2.01 6.68 14.08
N MET A 119 1.97 5.44 13.62
CA MET A 119 3.14 4.64 13.22
C MET A 119 4.00 5.31 12.13
N ILE A 120 3.40 6.10 11.22
CA ILE A 120 4.14 6.77 10.13
C ILE A 120 5.21 7.74 10.64
N ASN A 121 5.15 8.20 11.90
CA ASN A 121 6.14 9.10 12.45
C ASN A 121 7.55 8.49 12.50
N ASP A 122 7.65 7.15 12.58
CA ASP A 122 8.91 6.42 12.61
C ASP A 122 9.44 6.10 11.19
N TYR A 123 8.64 6.37 10.13
CA TYR A 123 8.92 5.98 8.74
C TYR A 123 8.78 7.13 7.75
N LEU A 124 9.17 8.33 8.13
CA LEU A 124 9.07 9.51 7.29
C LEU A 124 9.89 9.38 6.00
N THR A 125 9.42 10.00 4.93
CA THR A 125 10.15 10.12 3.67
C THR A 125 10.48 11.60 3.45
N ASN A 126 11.76 11.96 3.49
CA ASN A 126 12.22 13.35 3.41
C ASN A 126 11.48 14.28 4.40
N GLY A 127 11.27 13.80 5.64
CA GLY A 127 10.56 14.53 6.70
C GLY A 127 9.03 14.52 6.56
N GLY A 128 8.46 13.95 5.51
CA GLY A 128 7.02 13.91 5.25
C GLY A 128 6.37 12.55 5.56
N LYS A 129 5.11 12.57 5.97
CA LYS A 129 4.26 11.39 6.22
C LYS A 129 3.73 10.79 4.93
N SER A 130 4.64 10.46 4.00
CA SER A 130 4.28 9.95 2.67
C SER A 130 3.78 8.51 2.72
N VAL A 131 2.68 8.22 2.03
CA VAL A 131 2.05 6.89 1.95
C VAL A 131 1.85 6.49 0.48
N PRO A 132 1.77 5.15 0.18
CA PRO A 132 1.84 4.04 1.11
C PRO A 132 3.25 3.80 1.64
N LYS A 133 3.36 3.25 2.84
CA LYS A 133 4.60 2.79 3.42
C LYS A 133 4.42 1.32 3.83
N LEU A 134 5.29 0.44 3.32
CA LEU A 134 5.35 -0.96 3.75
C LEU A 134 6.48 -1.11 4.77
N VAL A 135 6.17 -1.66 5.94
CA VAL A 135 7.13 -2.09 6.96
C VAL A 135 6.94 -3.58 7.18
N ILE A 136 7.99 -4.35 6.95
CA ILE A 136 7.99 -5.79 7.19
C ILE A 136 8.75 -6.06 8.49
N ARG A 137 8.12 -6.79 9.40
CA ARG A 137 8.70 -7.21 10.69
C ARG A 137 8.75 -8.72 10.81
N ASP A 138 9.73 -9.20 11.56
CA ASP A 138 9.81 -10.60 11.97
C ASP A 138 8.85 -10.93 13.14
N SER A 139 8.96 -12.15 13.66
CA SER A 139 8.15 -12.61 14.81
C SER A 139 8.47 -11.91 16.14
N GLU A 140 9.60 -11.21 16.22
CA GLU A 140 10.02 -10.42 17.40
C GLU A 140 9.70 -8.92 17.22
N GLU A 141 8.89 -8.58 16.21
CA GLU A 141 8.50 -7.20 15.83
C GLU A 141 9.70 -6.31 15.45
N LYS A 142 10.81 -6.91 14.98
CA LYS A 142 11.98 -6.19 14.48
C LYS A 142 11.79 -5.86 12.99
N ASP A 143 12.10 -4.63 12.61
CA ASP A 143 12.04 -4.18 11.23
C ASP A 143 13.06 -4.90 10.34
N LEU A 144 12.57 -5.58 9.30
CA LEU A 144 13.37 -6.23 8.26
C LEU A 144 13.46 -5.36 7.00
N ILE A 145 12.35 -4.76 6.60
CA ILE A 145 12.22 -3.97 5.37
C ILE A 145 11.36 -2.73 5.63
N ASN A 146 11.76 -1.62 5.00
CA ASN A 146 10.96 -0.41 4.87
C ASN A 146 10.96 -0.01 3.38
N TRP A 147 9.76 0.11 2.78
CA TRP A 147 9.59 0.48 1.37
C TRP A 147 8.51 1.56 1.21
N GLY A 148 8.65 2.40 0.20
CA GLY A 148 7.66 3.40 -0.22
C GLY A 148 8.15 4.84 -0.08
N PRO A 149 7.34 5.81 -0.55
CA PRO A 149 5.92 5.68 -0.93
C PRO A 149 5.68 5.15 -2.35
N ARG A 150 6.69 5.16 -3.22
CA ARG A 150 6.60 4.79 -4.64
C ARG A 150 7.79 3.94 -5.05
N PRO A 151 7.70 3.18 -6.15
CA PRO A 151 8.87 2.65 -6.83
C PRO A 151 9.86 3.78 -7.17
N LYS A 152 11.16 3.50 -7.13
CA LYS A 152 12.23 4.51 -7.25
C LYS A 152 12.10 5.39 -8.49
N GLU A 153 11.76 4.78 -9.64
CA GLU A 153 11.58 5.52 -10.89
C GLU A 153 10.40 6.49 -10.79
N CYS A 154 9.25 6.02 -10.29
CA CYS A 154 8.08 6.86 -10.06
C CYS A 154 8.36 7.98 -9.05
N GLN A 155 9.12 7.67 -8.00
CA GLN A 155 9.52 8.66 -7.00
C GLN A 155 10.42 9.74 -7.60
N LYS A 156 11.33 9.37 -8.51
CA LYS A 156 12.16 10.33 -9.23
C LYS A 156 11.30 11.28 -10.07
N ILE A 157 10.38 10.74 -10.87
CA ILE A 157 9.45 11.55 -11.67
C ILE A 157 8.65 12.52 -10.78
N TYR A 158 8.15 12.04 -9.63
CA TYR A 158 7.44 12.91 -8.68
C TYR A 158 8.33 14.05 -8.15
N LEU A 159 9.59 13.77 -7.83
CA LEU A 159 10.52 14.79 -7.32
C LEU A 159 10.87 15.81 -8.41
N ASP A 160 11.10 15.35 -9.65
CA ASP A 160 11.37 16.21 -10.79
C ASP A 160 10.18 17.17 -11.07
N LEU A 161 8.95 16.65 -11.02
CA LEU A 161 7.74 17.46 -11.17
C LEU A 161 7.61 18.48 -10.03
N LYS A 162 7.90 18.07 -8.79
CA LYS A 162 7.84 18.96 -7.63
C LYS A 162 8.90 20.08 -7.69
N GLU A 163 10.11 19.76 -8.13
CA GLU A 163 11.19 20.72 -8.30
C GLU A 163 10.85 21.77 -9.37
N ASN A 164 10.13 21.36 -10.42
CA ASN A 164 9.64 22.23 -11.50
C ASN A 164 8.28 22.92 -11.16
N GLU A 165 7.82 22.84 -9.91
CA GLU A 165 6.58 23.47 -9.44
C GLU A 165 5.34 23.10 -10.28
N ALA A 166 5.32 21.85 -10.81
CA ALA A 166 4.21 21.35 -11.63
C ALA A 166 2.88 21.41 -10.86
N GLU A 167 1.82 21.76 -11.56
CA GLU A 167 0.47 21.82 -11.01
C GLU A 167 0.00 20.45 -10.52
N PHE A 168 -0.81 20.43 -9.47
CA PHE A 168 -1.27 19.19 -8.84
C PHE A 168 -1.95 18.23 -9.83
N GLU A 169 -2.74 18.74 -10.77
CA GLU A 169 -3.39 17.93 -11.81
C GLU A 169 -2.37 17.29 -12.76
N GLU A 170 -1.32 18.00 -13.14
CA GLU A 170 -0.24 17.48 -13.97
C GLU A 170 0.48 16.34 -13.26
N VAL A 171 0.81 16.52 -11.97
CA VAL A 171 1.42 15.46 -11.14
C VAL A 171 0.53 14.22 -11.12
N LYS A 172 -0.78 14.37 -10.86
CA LYS A 172 -1.73 13.25 -10.83
C LYS A 172 -1.78 12.49 -12.15
N ILE A 173 -1.88 13.20 -13.27
CA ILE A 173 -1.97 12.60 -14.62
C ILE A 173 -0.66 11.88 -14.95
N THR A 174 0.48 12.50 -14.71
CA THR A 174 1.80 11.93 -15.02
C THR A 174 2.04 10.65 -14.23
N LEU A 175 1.81 10.66 -12.92
CA LEU A 175 1.98 9.47 -12.08
C LEU A 175 0.97 8.36 -12.46
N GLN A 176 -0.30 8.72 -12.76
CA GLN A 176 -1.29 7.76 -13.23
C GLN A 176 -0.87 7.07 -14.52
N ASN A 177 -0.34 7.82 -15.47
CA ASN A 177 0.16 7.29 -16.75
C ASN A 177 1.36 6.37 -16.54
N TRP A 178 2.27 6.75 -15.65
CA TRP A 178 3.39 5.91 -15.27
C TRP A 178 2.93 4.58 -14.69
N TYR A 179 2.03 4.57 -13.69
CA TYR A 179 1.50 3.33 -13.10
C TYR A 179 0.77 2.45 -14.12
N ASN A 180 0.03 3.04 -15.03
CA ASN A 180 -0.67 2.31 -16.09
C ASN A 180 0.30 1.62 -17.05
N LYS A 181 1.46 2.24 -17.35
CA LYS A 181 2.52 1.70 -18.19
C LYS A 181 3.33 0.64 -17.46
N ASP A 182 3.73 0.90 -16.21
CA ASP A 182 4.57 0.04 -15.38
C ASP A 182 3.85 -1.26 -14.96
N LYS A 183 2.56 -1.19 -14.71
CA LYS A 183 1.71 -2.34 -14.31
C LYS A 183 2.20 -3.09 -13.08
N GLY A 184 2.89 -2.39 -12.18
CA GLY A 184 3.43 -2.95 -10.94
C GLY A 184 4.76 -3.70 -11.10
N LEU A 185 5.39 -3.66 -12.27
CA LEU A 185 6.66 -4.35 -12.52
C LEU A 185 7.79 -3.80 -11.67
N SER A 186 7.95 -2.49 -11.61
CA SER A 186 9.01 -1.84 -10.81
C SER A 186 8.87 -2.16 -9.33
N LEU A 187 7.66 -2.09 -8.77
CA LEU A 187 7.39 -2.50 -7.40
C LEU A 187 7.81 -3.95 -7.14
N GLN A 188 7.46 -4.86 -8.05
CA GLN A 188 7.75 -6.28 -7.91
C GLN A 188 9.26 -6.57 -8.00
N LEU A 189 9.99 -5.87 -8.85
CA LEU A 189 11.46 -5.97 -8.91
C LEU A 189 12.09 -5.51 -7.60
N GLU A 190 11.68 -4.36 -7.08
CA GLU A 190 12.18 -3.85 -5.79
C GLU A 190 11.84 -4.79 -4.64
N MET A 191 10.61 -5.32 -4.59
CA MET A 191 10.22 -6.30 -3.57
C MET A 191 11.01 -7.60 -3.68
N THR A 192 11.30 -8.08 -4.90
CA THR A 192 12.15 -9.25 -5.11
C THR A 192 13.53 -9.07 -4.49
N ASP A 193 14.15 -7.91 -4.71
CA ASP A 193 15.50 -7.61 -4.21
C ASP A 193 15.51 -7.36 -2.70
N LEU A 194 14.46 -6.75 -2.16
CA LEU A 194 14.32 -6.53 -0.72
C LEU A 194 14.08 -7.84 0.03
N LEU A 195 13.16 -8.68 -0.45
CA LEU A 195 12.84 -9.96 0.21
C LEU A 195 14.00 -10.94 0.18
N LYS A 196 14.83 -10.95 -0.87
CA LYS A 196 16.07 -11.76 -0.89
C LYS A 196 17.03 -11.47 0.27
N LYS A 197 16.99 -10.25 0.82
CA LYS A 197 17.85 -9.85 1.95
C LYS A 197 17.35 -10.36 3.30
N THR A 198 16.12 -10.88 3.36
CA THR A 198 15.48 -11.38 4.58
C THR A 198 15.37 -12.90 4.61
N LEU A 199 15.88 -13.60 3.59
CA LEU A 199 15.98 -15.05 3.51
C LEU A 199 17.31 -15.52 4.10
#